data_903228888c940f5dda19c1ccc456e626
#
_entry.id   903228888c940f5dda19c1ccc456e626
#
_cell.length_a   1.000
_cell.length_b   1.000
_cell.length_c   1.000
_cell.angle_alpha   90.00
_cell.angle_beta   90.00
_cell.angle_gamma   90.00
#
_symmetry.space_group_name_H-M   'P 1'
#
loop_
_entity.id
_entity.type
_entity.pdbx_description
1 polymer ?
#
loop_
_entity_poly.entity_id
_entity_poly.type
_entity_poly.pdbx_seq_one_letter_code
_entity_poly.pdbx_strand_id
1 'polypeptide(L)'
;MVVNTPRKPHKPAKTAPTQPTKKVPPPPAKKQKAVVILLEKKVIPPTPPKQHLPLEEAIANISAYWPQLFPDGQLRPMAVGTREALLADKKVRELPISYKKLKRSLAAISHSVKYRTTIMPGAVRYDKDGQPNGTVTESDVADTLKRIQRLAKQQSRPA
;
A
#
# COMPACT_ATOMS: atom_id res chain seq x y z
N MET A 1 20.30 52.17 40.61
CA MET A 1 21.50 52.59 39.86
C MET A 1 21.48 51.95 38.51
N VAL A 2 21.38 52.83 37.55
CA VAL A 2 21.77 52.75 36.14
C VAL A 2 21.23 51.62 35.32
N VAL A 3 20.16 51.85 34.72
CA VAL A 3 19.60 51.61 33.42
C VAL A 3 20.67 51.59 32.31
N ASN A 4 20.69 50.57 31.49
CA ASN A 4 21.17 50.74 30.13
C ASN A 4 20.51 49.77 29.18
N THR A 5 19.61 50.28 28.40
CA THR A 5 19.07 49.69 27.18
C THR A 5 20.03 49.97 26.03
N PRO A 6 20.29 49.02 25.14
CA PRO A 6 20.71 49.39 23.79
C PRO A 6 19.79 48.81 22.72
N ARG A 7 19.17 49.72 22.06
CA ARG A 7 18.97 50.00 20.65
C ARG A 7 19.14 48.84 19.65
N LYS A 8 18.03 48.65 18.92
CA LYS A 8 18.01 48.07 17.57
C LYS A 8 18.93 48.85 16.62
N PRO A 9 19.53 48.17 15.65
CA PRO A 9 19.86 48.79 14.39
C PRO A 9 19.06 48.18 13.23
N HIS A 10 18.47 49.04 12.55
CA HIS A 10 18.08 49.27 11.18
C HIS A 10 18.40 48.22 10.14
N LYS A 11 17.32 47.84 9.39
CA LYS A 11 17.40 47.42 8.00
C LYS A 11 18.05 48.47 7.11
N PRO A 12 18.71 48.09 6.05
CA PRO A 12 18.57 48.79 4.78
C PRO A 12 17.92 47.90 3.75
N ALA A 13 16.84 48.37 3.24
CA ALA A 13 16.34 48.01 1.94
C ALA A 13 17.31 48.53 0.87
N LYS A 14 17.62 47.72 -0.13
CA LYS A 14 18.00 48.24 -1.44
C LYS A 14 17.85 47.12 -2.51
N THR A 15 16.86 47.42 -3.35
CA THR A 15 16.91 47.48 -4.81
C THR A 15 17.30 46.21 -5.57
N ALA A 16 16.24 45.61 -6.13
CA ALA A 16 16.32 44.79 -7.29
C ALA A 16 16.76 45.59 -8.52
N PRO A 17 17.66 45.10 -9.34
CA PRO A 17 17.76 45.53 -10.71
C PRO A 17 16.89 44.60 -11.59
N THR A 18 15.93 45.25 -12.21
CA THR A 18 15.20 44.82 -13.37
C THR A 18 16.14 44.32 -14.44
N GLN A 19 16.02 43.03 -14.79
CA GLN A 19 16.62 42.56 -16.03
C GLN A 19 15.55 42.39 -17.11
N PRO A 20 15.81 42.80 -18.33
CA PRO A 20 14.85 42.73 -19.40
C PRO A 20 14.67 41.26 -19.84
N THR A 21 13.42 40.84 -19.84
CA THR A 21 12.97 39.60 -20.42
C THR A 21 13.26 39.61 -21.94
N LYS A 22 14.29 38.90 -22.34
CA LYS A 22 14.40 38.51 -23.77
C LYS A 22 13.30 37.48 -24.01
N LYS A 23 12.30 37.91 -24.79
CA LYS A 23 11.36 37.04 -25.46
C LYS A 23 12.16 36.03 -26.29
N VAL A 24 12.16 34.79 -25.83
CA VAL A 24 12.53 33.66 -26.65
C VAL A 24 11.30 33.33 -27.50
N PRO A 25 11.38 33.35 -28.80
CA PRO A 25 10.27 32.94 -29.65
C PRO A 25 10.01 31.44 -29.44
N PRO A 26 8.75 31.00 -29.41
CA PRO A 26 8.46 29.57 -29.28
C PRO A 26 9.02 28.86 -30.53
N PRO A 27 9.62 27.67 -30.34
CA PRO A 27 10.08 26.91 -31.51
C PRO A 27 8.87 26.53 -32.37
N PRO A 28 9.05 26.51 -33.72
CA PRO A 28 7.95 26.19 -34.62
C PRO A 28 7.43 24.78 -34.30
N ALA A 29 6.14 24.70 -34.07
CA ALA A 29 5.44 23.46 -33.87
C ALA A 29 5.70 22.51 -35.04
N LYS A 30 6.47 21.46 -34.80
CA LYS A 30 6.60 20.36 -35.77
C LYS A 30 5.32 19.54 -35.75
N LYS A 31 4.36 19.97 -36.53
CA LYS A 31 3.06 19.30 -36.73
C LYS A 31 3.16 17.95 -37.47
N GLN A 32 4.32 17.43 -37.71
CA GLN A 32 4.50 16.21 -38.51
C GLN A 32 4.77 14.94 -37.71
N LYS A 33 4.91 15.01 -36.37
CA LYS A 33 5.11 13.81 -35.56
C LYS A 33 3.85 13.25 -34.91
N ALA A 34 2.72 13.94 -34.98
CA ALA A 34 1.47 13.47 -34.37
C ALA A 34 0.75 12.39 -35.21
N VAL A 35 1.05 12.28 -36.51
CA VAL A 35 0.37 11.33 -37.39
C VAL A 35 0.98 9.93 -37.34
N VAL A 36 2.25 9.80 -36.99
CA VAL A 36 2.94 8.50 -36.93
C VAL A 36 2.66 7.76 -35.63
N ILE A 37 2.26 8.46 -34.58
CA ILE A 37 1.97 7.84 -33.25
C ILE A 37 0.60 7.16 -33.21
N LEU A 38 -0.28 7.47 -34.18
CA LEU A 38 -1.63 6.87 -34.23
C LEU A 38 -1.67 5.48 -34.87
N LEU A 39 -0.61 5.03 -35.51
CA LEU A 39 -0.55 3.74 -36.20
C LEU A 39 0.17 2.65 -35.43
N GLU A 40 0.91 2.98 -34.36
CA GLU A 40 1.43 2.01 -33.43
C GLU A 40 0.62 2.04 -32.12
N LYS A 41 -0.68 1.73 -32.18
CA LYS A 41 -1.30 1.08 -31.06
C LYS A 41 -0.56 -0.25 -30.89
N LYS A 42 0.52 -0.19 -30.09
CA LYS A 42 1.13 -1.36 -29.51
C LYS A 42 -0.02 -2.18 -28.94
N VAL A 43 -0.41 -3.24 -29.65
CA VAL A 43 -1.33 -4.24 -29.12
C VAL A 43 -0.60 -4.79 -27.92
N ILE A 44 -0.90 -4.21 -26.77
CA ILE A 44 -0.43 -4.77 -25.50
C ILE A 44 -1.13 -6.13 -25.47
N PRO A 45 -0.38 -7.24 -25.55
CA PRO A 45 -1.01 -8.54 -25.44
C PRO A 45 -1.81 -8.53 -24.13
N PRO A 46 -3.03 -9.10 -24.11
CA PRO A 46 -3.83 -9.12 -22.91
C PRO A 46 -2.95 -9.68 -21.81
N THR A 47 -2.66 -8.85 -20.82
CA THR A 47 -1.91 -9.27 -19.65
C THR A 47 -2.63 -10.49 -19.10
N PRO A 48 -1.97 -11.64 -19.00
CA PRO A 48 -2.62 -12.83 -18.48
C PRO A 48 -3.28 -12.46 -17.15
N PRO A 49 -4.50 -12.92 -16.88
CA PRO A 49 -5.22 -12.58 -15.67
C PRO A 49 -4.26 -12.81 -14.51
N LYS A 50 -4.08 -11.80 -13.68
CA LYS A 50 -3.19 -11.86 -12.52
C LYS A 50 -3.63 -13.07 -11.72
N GLN A 51 -2.91 -14.18 -11.83
CA GLN A 51 -3.20 -15.39 -11.09
C GLN A 51 -3.12 -15.03 -9.61
N HIS A 52 -4.27 -15.01 -8.96
CA HIS A 52 -4.34 -14.86 -7.54
C HIS A 52 -3.71 -16.11 -6.92
N LEU A 53 -2.80 -15.90 -6.00
CA LEU A 53 -2.19 -16.99 -5.27
C LEU A 53 -3.30 -17.77 -4.53
N PRO A 54 -3.37 -19.11 -4.63
CA PRO A 54 -4.32 -19.90 -3.86
C PRO A 54 -4.19 -19.60 -2.37
N LEU A 55 -5.32 -19.56 -1.66
CA LEU A 55 -5.34 -19.26 -0.24
C LEU A 55 -4.48 -20.23 0.58
N GLU A 56 -4.56 -21.52 0.27
CA GLU A 56 -3.81 -22.57 0.96
C GLU A 56 -2.30 -22.42 0.77
N GLU A 57 -1.87 -22.11 -0.45
CA GLU A 57 -0.47 -21.81 -0.73
C GLU A 57 -0.01 -20.54 -0.01
N ALA A 58 -0.86 -19.53 0.06
CA ALA A 58 -0.57 -18.30 0.77
C ALA A 58 -0.38 -18.53 2.27
N ILE A 59 -1.24 -19.35 2.89
CA ILE A 59 -1.12 -19.76 4.29
C ILE A 59 0.17 -20.56 4.49
N ALA A 60 0.43 -21.55 3.66
CA ALA A 60 1.63 -22.38 3.76
C ALA A 60 2.93 -21.56 3.66
N ASN A 61 2.97 -20.58 2.75
CA ASN A 61 4.11 -19.67 2.59
C ASN A 61 4.39 -18.82 3.84
N ILE A 62 3.35 -18.47 4.58
CA ILE A 62 3.50 -17.67 5.82
C ILE A 62 3.76 -18.58 7.00
N SER A 63 3.01 -19.66 7.16
CA SER A 63 3.15 -20.61 8.28
C SER A 63 4.53 -21.30 8.30
N ALA A 64 5.19 -21.43 7.15
CA ALA A 64 6.55 -21.95 7.07
C ALA A 64 7.57 -21.13 7.88
N TYR A 65 7.34 -19.83 8.03
CA TYR A 65 8.24 -18.91 8.75
C TYR A 65 7.64 -18.36 10.03
N TRP A 66 6.31 -18.27 10.09
CA TRP A 66 5.55 -17.77 11.24
C TRP A 66 4.38 -18.70 11.57
N PRO A 67 4.66 -19.89 12.09
CA PRO A 67 3.61 -20.89 12.38
C PRO A 67 2.61 -20.40 13.42
N GLN A 68 3.02 -19.52 14.32
CA GLN A 68 2.17 -18.97 15.36
C GLN A 68 1.07 -18.02 14.84
N LEU A 69 1.26 -17.44 13.68
CA LEU A 69 0.28 -16.54 13.08
C LEU A 69 -0.98 -17.30 12.62
N PHE A 70 -0.78 -18.46 12.02
CA PHE A 70 -1.86 -19.35 11.56
C PHE A 70 -1.61 -20.79 12.02
N PRO A 71 -1.77 -21.08 13.32
CA PRO A 71 -1.58 -22.44 13.82
C PRO A 71 -2.56 -23.39 13.11
N ASP A 72 -2.06 -24.53 12.68
CA ASP A 72 -2.82 -25.55 11.93
C ASP A 72 -3.54 -25.02 10.67
N GLY A 73 -3.03 -23.93 10.10
CA GLY A 73 -3.66 -23.28 8.95
C GLY A 73 -4.96 -22.53 9.26
N GLN A 74 -5.31 -22.40 10.52
CA GLN A 74 -6.51 -21.67 10.94
C GLN A 74 -6.33 -20.17 10.75
N LEU A 75 -7.25 -19.57 10.00
CA LEU A 75 -7.26 -18.14 9.79
C LEU A 75 -7.73 -17.41 11.05
N ARG A 76 -6.94 -16.44 11.48
CA ARG A 76 -7.24 -15.59 12.63
C ARG A 76 -7.13 -14.12 12.21
N PRO A 77 -7.88 -13.21 12.87
CA PRO A 77 -7.73 -11.78 12.62
C PRO A 77 -6.30 -11.33 12.93
N MET A 78 -5.63 -10.74 11.95
CA MET A 78 -4.29 -10.19 12.13
C MET A 78 -4.34 -8.83 12.84
N ALA A 79 -3.37 -8.58 13.73
CA ALA A 79 -3.21 -7.28 14.37
C ALA A 79 -2.89 -6.18 13.35
N VAL A 80 -3.21 -4.94 13.71
CA VAL A 80 -2.81 -3.78 12.92
C VAL A 80 -1.29 -3.70 12.90
N GLY A 81 -0.70 -3.50 11.72
CA GLY A 81 0.76 -3.45 11.57
C GLY A 81 1.45 -4.81 11.42
N THR A 82 0.72 -5.93 11.48
CA THR A 82 1.33 -7.27 11.30
C THR A 82 2.08 -7.39 9.97
N ARG A 83 1.58 -6.77 8.91
CA ARG A 83 2.25 -6.78 7.61
C ARG A 83 3.64 -6.13 7.67
N GLU A 84 3.73 -4.98 8.30
CA GLU A 84 4.98 -4.24 8.50
C GLU A 84 5.93 -5.01 9.41
N ALA A 85 5.40 -5.61 10.47
CA ALA A 85 6.15 -6.47 11.40
C ALA A 85 6.75 -7.68 10.68
N LEU A 86 5.99 -8.36 9.83
CA LEU A 86 6.48 -9.49 9.04
C LEU A 86 7.56 -9.09 8.02
N LEU A 87 7.41 -7.91 7.40
CA LEU A 87 8.40 -7.39 6.47
C LEU A 87 9.70 -7.00 7.18
N ALA A 88 9.61 -6.42 8.37
CA ALA A 88 10.74 -6.09 9.22
C ALA A 88 11.44 -7.36 9.74
N ASP A 89 10.68 -8.32 10.24
CA ASP A 89 11.19 -9.60 10.75
C ASP A 89 11.91 -10.39 9.66
N LYS A 90 11.34 -10.41 8.45
CA LYS A 90 12.02 -10.99 7.27
C LYS A 90 13.40 -10.38 7.05
N LYS A 91 13.52 -9.07 7.17
CA LYS A 91 14.80 -8.37 6.99
C LYS A 91 15.80 -8.71 8.09
N VAL A 92 15.34 -8.73 9.34
CA VAL A 92 16.19 -9.02 10.51
C VAL A 92 16.67 -10.47 10.51
N ARG A 93 15.78 -11.42 10.17
CA ARG A 93 16.07 -12.86 10.14
C ARG A 93 16.61 -13.35 8.80
N GLU A 94 16.78 -12.45 7.82
CA GLU A 94 17.25 -12.77 6.46
C GLU A 94 16.55 -13.98 5.83
N LEU A 95 15.23 -14.03 6.00
CA LEU A 95 14.45 -15.18 5.54
C LEU A 95 14.47 -15.32 4.01
N PRO A 96 14.56 -16.54 3.47
CA PRO A 96 14.70 -16.79 2.04
C PRO A 96 13.45 -16.46 1.22
N ILE A 97 12.33 -16.15 1.86
CA ILE A 97 11.11 -15.72 1.17
C ILE A 97 11.29 -14.32 0.54
N SER A 98 10.90 -14.14 -0.72
CA SER A 98 10.99 -12.83 -1.36
C SER A 98 9.91 -11.86 -0.82
N TYR A 99 10.23 -10.56 -0.77
CA TYR A 99 9.24 -9.53 -0.41
C TYR A 99 7.97 -9.57 -1.25
N LYS A 100 8.13 -9.86 -2.54
CA LYS A 100 7.01 -9.97 -3.48
C LYS A 100 6.12 -11.16 -3.12
N LYS A 101 6.72 -12.32 -2.82
CA LYS A 101 5.99 -13.53 -2.42
C LYS A 101 5.25 -13.31 -1.11
N LEU A 102 5.91 -12.75 -0.10
CA LEU A 102 5.30 -12.41 1.20
C LEU A 102 4.10 -11.46 1.05
N LYS A 103 4.27 -10.36 0.32
CA LYS A 103 3.18 -9.41 0.08
C LYS A 103 2.00 -10.03 -0.68
N ARG A 104 2.26 -10.89 -1.65
CA ARG A 104 1.21 -11.59 -2.41
C ARG A 104 0.46 -12.58 -1.53
N SER A 105 1.17 -13.32 -0.68
CA SER A 105 0.55 -14.25 0.28
C SER A 105 -0.35 -13.52 1.28
N LEU A 106 0.13 -12.44 1.88
CA LEU A 106 -0.68 -11.61 2.78
C LEU A 106 -1.91 -10.99 2.08
N ALA A 107 -1.75 -10.54 0.84
CA ALA A 107 -2.86 -10.03 0.06
C ALA A 107 -3.89 -11.12 -0.26
N ALA A 108 -3.45 -12.31 -0.66
CA ALA A 108 -4.33 -13.45 -0.93
C ALA A 108 -5.15 -13.83 0.31
N ILE A 109 -4.52 -13.88 1.49
CA ILE A 109 -5.20 -14.16 2.76
C ILE A 109 -6.22 -13.06 3.09
N SER A 110 -5.78 -11.80 3.14
CA SER A 110 -6.64 -10.68 3.53
C SER A 110 -7.80 -10.41 2.56
N HIS A 111 -7.67 -10.84 1.31
CA HIS A 111 -8.73 -10.74 0.31
C HIS A 111 -9.66 -11.95 0.28
N SER A 112 -9.29 -13.06 0.94
CA SER A 112 -10.14 -14.26 0.97
C SER A 112 -11.41 -14.03 1.78
N VAL A 113 -12.50 -14.62 1.34
CA VAL A 113 -13.77 -14.59 2.08
C VAL A 113 -13.62 -15.30 3.42
N LYS A 114 -12.92 -16.46 3.43
CA LYS A 114 -12.65 -17.23 4.65
C LYS A 114 -11.97 -16.40 5.75
N TYR A 115 -10.97 -15.58 5.39
CA TYR A 115 -10.33 -14.68 6.36
C TYR A 115 -11.27 -13.57 6.83
N ARG A 116 -12.05 -13.01 5.93
CA ARG A 116 -12.97 -11.91 6.26
C ARG A 116 -14.11 -12.34 7.17
N THR A 117 -14.53 -13.59 7.13
CA THR A 117 -15.53 -14.13 8.04
C THR A 117 -15.02 -14.28 9.47
N THR A 118 -13.71 -14.33 9.68
CA THR A 118 -13.11 -14.32 11.03
C THR A 118 -13.11 -12.94 11.69
N ILE A 119 -13.32 -11.88 10.91
CA ILE A 119 -13.36 -10.50 11.40
C ILE A 119 -14.76 -10.22 11.95
N MET A 120 -14.95 -10.54 13.22
CA MET A 120 -16.19 -10.32 13.96
C MET A 120 -15.99 -9.24 15.03
N PRO A 121 -17.05 -8.51 15.44
CA PRO A 121 -16.94 -7.53 16.51
C PRO A 121 -16.43 -8.18 17.79
N GLY A 122 -15.41 -7.58 18.40
CA GLY A 122 -14.80 -8.11 19.64
C GLY A 122 -13.86 -9.29 19.44
N ALA A 123 -13.68 -9.80 18.21
CA ALA A 123 -12.69 -10.86 17.95
C ALA A 123 -11.26 -10.37 18.28
N VAL A 124 -10.49 -11.23 18.94
CA VAL A 124 -9.10 -10.92 19.29
C VAL A 124 -8.23 -10.94 18.03
N ARG A 125 -7.39 -9.92 17.86
CA ARG A 125 -6.38 -9.86 16.82
C ARG A 125 -5.07 -10.45 17.32
N TYR A 126 -4.36 -11.12 16.45
CA TYR A 126 -3.08 -11.78 16.75
C TYR A 126 -1.96 -11.16 15.92
N ASP A 127 -0.81 -11.00 16.58
CA ASP A 127 0.40 -10.54 15.90
C ASP A 127 1.19 -11.69 15.24
N LYS A 128 2.38 -11.38 14.70
CA LYS A 128 3.25 -12.38 14.05
C LYS A 128 3.68 -13.53 14.95
N ASP A 129 3.69 -13.32 16.27
CA ASP A 129 4.12 -14.29 17.26
C ASP A 129 2.93 -15.05 17.88
N GLY A 130 1.72 -14.84 17.36
CA GLY A 130 0.49 -15.47 17.85
C GLY A 130 0.00 -14.88 19.17
N GLN A 131 0.54 -13.74 19.59
CA GLN A 131 0.10 -13.06 20.80
C GLN A 131 -1.14 -12.20 20.55
N PRO A 132 -2.07 -12.11 21.49
CA PRO A 132 -3.22 -11.23 21.37
C PRO A 132 -2.75 -9.77 21.35
N ASN A 133 -3.13 -9.06 20.30
CA ASN A 133 -2.77 -7.67 20.10
C ASN A 133 -3.97 -6.89 19.54
N GLY A 134 -4.83 -6.44 20.44
CA GLY A 134 -6.01 -5.68 20.12
C GLY A 134 -7.24 -6.53 19.79
N THR A 135 -8.31 -5.85 19.48
CA THR A 135 -9.60 -6.43 19.12
C THR A 135 -10.14 -5.83 17.83
N VAL A 136 -11.03 -6.56 17.18
CA VAL A 136 -11.73 -6.07 15.98
C VAL A 136 -12.83 -5.10 16.43
N THR A 137 -12.84 -3.90 15.86
CA THR A 137 -13.86 -2.91 16.11
C THR A 137 -15.07 -3.08 15.17
N GLU A 138 -16.19 -2.50 15.53
CA GLU A 138 -17.39 -2.49 14.67
C GLU A 138 -17.12 -1.79 13.33
N SER A 139 -16.27 -0.76 13.33
CA SER A 139 -15.83 -0.07 12.11
C SER A 139 -15.07 -1.01 11.17
N ASP A 140 -14.19 -1.86 11.71
CA ASP A 140 -13.45 -2.85 10.91
C ASP A 140 -14.40 -3.87 10.27
N VAL A 141 -15.42 -4.27 11.00
CA VAL A 141 -16.46 -5.19 10.50
C VAL A 141 -17.26 -4.52 9.38
N ALA A 142 -17.69 -3.28 9.58
CA ALA A 142 -18.44 -2.53 8.57
C ALA A 142 -17.64 -2.39 7.26
N ASP A 143 -16.36 -2.08 7.36
CA ASP A 143 -15.46 -1.98 6.19
C ASP A 143 -15.22 -3.33 5.53
N THR A 144 -15.13 -4.38 6.32
CA THR A 144 -14.99 -5.75 5.82
C THR A 144 -16.23 -6.18 5.04
N LEU A 145 -17.42 -5.90 5.56
CA LEU A 145 -18.70 -6.18 4.88
C LEU A 145 -18.82 -5.43 3.56
N LYS A 146 -18.48 -4.14 3.52
CA LYS A 146 -18.43 -3.36 2.28
C LYS A 146 -17.49 -3.98 1.23
N ARG A 147 -16.35 -4.49 1.66
CA ARG A 147 -15.39 -5.17 0.76
C ARG A 147 -15.92 -6.50 0.25
N ILE A 148 -16.57 -7.30 1.09
CA ILE A 148 -17.24 -8.55 0.69
C ILE A 148 -18.31 -8.26 -0.37
N GLN A 149 -19.16 -7.28 -0.12
CA GLN A 149 -20.21 -6.88 -1.07
C GLN A 149 -19.64 -6.42 -2.42
N ARG A 150 -18.53 -5.67 -2.41
CA ARG A 150 -17.86 -5.26 -3.65
C ARG A 150 -17.33 -6.46 -4.44
N LEU A 151 -16.76 -7.46 -3.77
CA LEU A 151 -16.28 -8.67 -4.41
C LEU A 151 -17.42 -9.49 -5.01
N ALA A 152 -18.50 -9.67 -4.26
CA ALA A 152 -19.68 -10.35 -4.76
C ALA A 152 -20.26 -9.66 -6.01
N LYS A 153 -20.33 -8.32 -5.98
CA LYS A 153 -20.78 -7.52 -7.14
C LYS A 153 -19.83 -7.62 -8.34
N GLN A 154 -18.52 -7.77 -8.12
CA GLN A 154 -17.57 -7.97 -9.21
C GLN A 154 -17.69 -9.36 -9.84
N GLN A 155 -17.96 -10.39 -9.04
CA GLN A 155 -18.14 -11.75 -9.52
C GLN A 155 -19.48 -11.95 -10.26
N SER A 156 -20.49 -11.17 -9.93
CA SER A 156 -21.81 -11.22 -10.58
C SER A 156 -21.90 -10.37 -11.85
N ARG A 157 -20.85 -9.63 -12.24
CA ARG A 157 -20.82 -8.94 -13.54
C ARG A 157 -20.56 -9.96 -14.64
N PRO A 158 -21.50 -10.13 -15.59
CA PRO A 158 -21.23 -10.95 -16.76
C PRO A 158 -20.05 -10.36 -17.54
N ALA A 159 -19.23 -11.25 -18.04
CA ALA A 159 -18.06 -10.90 -18.86
C ALA A 159 -18.49 -10.19 -20.16
#